data_2b3e32e135ebf89dc19f79bb0db2ed05
#
_entry.id   2b3e32e135ebf89dc19f79bb0db2ed05
#
_cell.length_a   1.000
_cell.length_b   1.000
_cell.length_c   1.000
_cell.angle_alpha   90.00
_cell.angle_beta   90.00
_cell.angle_gamma   90.00
#
_symmetry.space_group_name_H-M   'P 1'
#
loop_
_entity.id
_entity.type
_entity.pdbx_description
1 polymer ?
#
loop_
_entity_poly.entity_id
_entity_poly.type
_entity_poly.pdbx_seq_one_letter_code
_entity_poly.pdbx_strand_id
1 'polypeptide(L)'
;MKSYAQIYRDATLDKAGFWLDAATAIDWVKAPKTGLDDGNPPFYRWFPDGEMNSCFNAVDRHVLAGRGDQKAIIYDSPITGHKSTLTYAELQQQTAKFAGMLAGLGVKKGDRVIIYMPMIPQAVVAMLGCARLGAIHSVVFGGFAAAELAKRIDDCTPKVMISASCGHEPGRIVEYKPLLDGAIETASHKPDHCVIVQREALAASLVVGRDLEWNAALDAATELPPVPVKATDPLYILYTSGTTGKPKGVVRDNGGHATALKYSMKAIYNVEAGDVY
;
A
#
# COMPACT_ATOMS: atom_id res chain seq x y z
N MET A 1 30.27 12.15 9.75
CA MET A 1 29.03 12.23 8.96
C MET A 1 29.25 13.25 7.85
N LYS A 2 28.87 12.95 6.58
CA LYS A 2 28.97 13.92 5.48
C LYS A 2 28.01 15.09 5.72
N SER A 3 28.41 16.31 5.35
CA SER A 3 27.49 17.47 5.40
C SER A 3 26.42 17.38 4.31
N TYR A 4 25.31 18.11 4.47
CA TYR A 4 24.28 18.20 3.44
C TYR A 4 24.86 18.58 2.06
N ALA A 5 25.75 19.58 2.00
CA ALA A 5 26.37 20.02 0.75
C ALA A 5 27.20 18.92 0.08
N GLN A 6 27.87 18.08 0.88
CA GLN A 6 28.63 16.94 0.36
C GLN A 6 27.68 15.87 -0.19
N ILE A 7 26.62 15.51 0.56
CA ILE A 7 25.61 14.53 0.14
C ILE A 7 24.92 14.99 -1.15
N TYR A 8 24.49 16.24 -1.22
CA TYR A 8 23.84 16.81 -2.40
C TYR A 8 24.76 16.76 -3.63
N ARG A 9 26.05 17.11 -3.45
CA ARG A 9 27.04 17.04 -4.51
C ARG A 9 27.24 15.61 -5.01
N ASP A 10 27.44 14.67 -4.11
CA ASP A 10 27.62 13.25 -4.45
C ASP A 10 26.42 12.71 -5.23
N ALA A 11 25.20 12.96 -4.75
CA ALA A 11 23.96 12.55 -5.40
C ALA A 11 23.72 13.22 -6.76
N THR A 12 24.32 14.40 -7.01
CA THR A 12 24.18 15.11 -8.28
C THR A 12 25.23 14.64 -9.30
N LEU A 13 26.47 14.38 -8.84
CA LEU A 13 27.59 13.98 -9.70
C LEU A 13 27.46 12.51 -10.17
N ASP A 14 27.05 11.61 -9.29
CA ASP A 14 26.85 10.20 -9.58
C ASP A 14 25.53 9.71 -8.99
N LYS A 15 24.43 9.98 -9.68
CA LYS A 15 23.09 9.55 -9.25
C LYS A 15 22.98 8.05 -9.13
N ALA A 16 23.50 7.30 -10.11
CA ALA A 16 23.38 5.86 -10.16
C ALA A 16 24.13 5.19 -9.01
N GLY A 17 25.40 5.58 -8.78
CA GLY A 17 26.21 5.06 -7.68
C GLY A 17 25.68 5.46 -6.32
N PHE A 18 25.27 6.73 -6.14
CA PHE A 18 24.70 7.21 -4.87
C PHE A 18 23.47 6.39 -4.43
N TRP A 19 22.52 6.17 -5.35
CA TRP A 19 21.31 5.43 -5.02
C TRP A 19 21.54 3.92 -4.95
N LEU A 20 22.54 3.38 -5.67
CA LEU A 20 22.95 2.00 -5.54
C LEU A 20 23.56 1.72 -4.14
N ASP A 21 24.35 2.65 -3.62
CA ASP A 21 24.87 2.60 -2.25
C ASP A 21 23.71 2.68 -1.23
N ALA A 22 22.78 3.63 -1.38
CA ALA A 22 21.60 3.74 -0.53
C ALA A 22 20.72 2.46 -0.54
N ALA A 23 20.66 1.75 -1.67
CA ALA A 23 19.91 0.53 -1.84
C ALA A 23 20.47 -0.66 -1.04
N THR A 24 21.70 -0.57 -0.52
CA THR A 24 22.28 -1.59 0.38
C THR A 24 21.51 -1.71 1.70
N ALA A 25 20.69 -0.71 2.06
CA ALA A 25 19.82 -0.73 3.24
C ALA A 25 18.52 -1.53 3.04
N ILE A 26 18.27 -2.02 1.83
CA ILE A 26 17.11 -2.85 1.47
C ILE A 26 17.53 -4.32 1.46
N ASP A 27 16.66 -5.20 1.95
CA ASP A 27 16.82 -6.64 1.85
C ASP A 27 16.30 -7.11 0.49
N TRP A 28 17.21 -7.43 -0.39
CA TRP A 28 16.94 -7.88 -1.74
C TRP A 28 16.85 -9.40 -1.83
N VAL A 29 15.93 -9.92 -2.63
CA VAL A 29 15.95 -11.32 -3.09
C VAL A 29 17.08 -11.49 -4.09
N LYS A 30 17.25 -10.50 -4.98
CA LYS A 30 18.37 -10.39 -5.90
C LYS A 30 18.86 -8.93 -5.87
N ALA A 31 20.05 -8.71 -5.30
CA ALA A 31 20.63 -7.39 -5.20
C ALA A 31 20.90 -6.77 -6.59
N PRO A 32 20.56 -5.50 -6.82
CA PRO A 32 20.84 -4.83 -8.08
C PRO A 32 22.33 -4.58 -8.26
N LYS A 33 22.77 -4.62 -9.50
CA LYS A 33 24.11 -4.16 -9.93
C LYS A 33 24.05 -2.82 -10.65
N THR A 34 22.88 -2.46 -11.15
CA THR A 34 22.61 -1.23 -11.88
C THR A 34 21.75 -0.32 -11.01
N GLY A 35 22.22 0.89 -10.69
CA GLY A 35 21.47 1.87 -9.91
C GLY A 35 20.35 2.51 -10.72
N LEU A 36 20.68 3.00 -11.93
CA LEU A 36 19.75 3.72 -12.82
C LEU A 36 19.93 3.29 -14.25
N ASP A 37 18.85 2.99 -14.94
CA ASP A 37 18.75 2.88 -16.39
C ASP A 37 18.03 4.12 -16.93
N ASP A 38 18.77 5.00 -17.58
CA ASP A 38 18.34 6.25 -18.19
C ASP A 38 18.34 6.22 -19.73
N GLY A 39 18.45 5.02 -20.32
CA GLY A 39 18.53 4.82 -21.75
C GLY A 39 17.25 5.16 -22.53
N ASN A 40 16.11 5.39 -21.85
CA ASN A 40 14.82 5.75 -22.46
C ASN A 40 14.16 6.95 -21.76
N PRO A 41 14.74 8.16 -21.80
CA PRO A 41 14.14 9.33 -21.16
C PRO A 41 12.78 9.70 -21.80
N PRO A 42 11.81 10.20 -21.02
CA PRO A 42 11.87 10.47 -19.59
C PRO A 42 11.52 9.28 -18.69
N PHE A 43 11.43 8.07 -19.22
CA PHE A 43 11.02 6.85 -18.53
C PHE A 43 12.23 6.16 -17.91
N TYR A 44 12.73 6.71 -16.82
CA TYR A 44 13.85 6.15 -16.05
C TYR A 44 13.42 4.93 -15.25
N ARG A 45 14.35 3.95 -15.09
CA ARG A 45 14.12 2.76 -14.27
C ARG A 45 15.21 2.61 -13.22
N TRP A 46 14.80 2.58 -11.95
CA TRP A 46 15.70 2.36 -10.83
C TRP A 46 15.87 0.86 -10.57
N PHE A 47 17.12 0.45 -10.37
CA PHE A 47 17.46 -0.95 -10.02
C PHE A 47 16.87 -1.99 -10.97
N PRO A 48 17.05 -1.89 -12.29
CA PRO A 48 16.33 -2.68 -13.29
C PRO A 48 16.57 -4.18 -13.21
N ASP A 49 17.66 -4.62 -12.60
CA ASP A 49 18.07 -6.01 -12.43
C ASP A 49 17.85 -6.56 -11.01
N GLY A 50 17.26 -5.75 -10.10
CA GLY A 50 16.96 -6.10 -8.71
C GLY A 50 15.63 -6.80 -8.54
N GLU A 51 15.51 -7.65 -7.49
CA GLU A 51 14.25 -8.27 -7.05
C GLU A 51 14.13 -8.17 -5.54
N MET A 52 12.92 -7.85 -5.07
CA MET A 52 12.60 -7.65 -3.66
C MET A 52 11.12 -7.91 -3.36
N ASN A 53 10.70 -7.68 -2.12
CA ASN A 53 9.30 -7.49 -1.76
C ASN A 53 9.18 -6.32 -0.78
N SER A 54 8.31 -5.36 -1.07
CA SER A 54 8.13 -4.17 -0.23
C SER A 54 7.53 -4.49 1.13
N CYS A 55 6.58 -5.44 1.22
CA CYS A 55 6.03 -5.89 2.51
C CYS A 55 7.09 -6.60 3.35
N PHE A 56 7.90 -7.48 2.77
CA PHE A 56 9.02 -8.11 3.48
C PHE A 56 9.93 -7.07 4.14
N ASN A 57 10.31 -6.05 3.39
CA ASN A 57 11.17 -4.98 3.89
C ASN A 57 10.51 -4.11 4.97
N ALA A 58 9.19 -3.90 4.88
CA ALA A 58 8.46 -3.11 5.85
C ALA A 58 8.09 -3.89 7.12
N VAL A 59 7.94 -5.21 7.06
CA VAL A 59 7.36 -6.02 8.14
C VAL A 59 8.23 -7.23 8.49
N ASP A 60 8.36 -8.20 7.58
CA ASP A 60 8.94 -9.52 7.88
C ASP A 60 10.37 -9.46 8.38
N ARG A 61 11.22 -8.62 7.77
CA ARG A 61 12.61 -8.43 8.17
C ARG A 61 12.76 -8.02 9.65
N HIS A 62 11.77 -7.30 10.17
CA HIS A 62 11.78 -6.83 11.55
C HIS A 62 11.43 -7.94 12.53
N VAL A 63 10.50 -8.81 12.16
CA VAL A 63 10.18 -10.02 12.94
C VAL A 63 11.38 -10.96 12.95
N LEU A 64 12.00 -11.21 11.79
CA LEU A 64 13.20 -12.05 11.66
C LEU A 64 14.39 -11.48 12.44
N ALA A 65 14.48 -10.17 12.59
CA ALA A 65 15.50 -9.50 13.40
C ALA A 65 15.18 -9.47 14.91
N GLY A 66 14.19 -10.26 15.38
CA GLY A 66 13.83 -10.38 16.81
C GLY A 66 13.01 -9.20 17.35
N ARG A 67 12.42 -8.37 16.49
CA ARG A 67 11.59 -7.21 16.86
C ARG A 67 10.08 -7.46 16.69
N GLY A 68 9.67 -8.73 16.75
CA GLY A 68 8.28 -9.14 16.58
C GLY A 68 7.32 -8.45 17.55
N ASP A 69 7.73 -8.30 18.81
CA ASP A 69 6.91 -7.69 19.87
C ASP A 69 6.93 -6.15 19.87
N GLN A 70 7.78 -5.53 19.05
CA GLN A 70 7.80 -4.07 18.91
C GLN A 70 6.52 -3.59 18.24
N LYS A 71 5.96 -2.46 18.73
CA LYS A 71 4.81 -1.81 18.12
C LYS A 71 5.14 -1.36 16.68
N ALA A 72 4.38 -1.84 15.72
CA ALA A 72 4.48 -1.46 14.32
C ALA A 72 3.48 -0.36 13.96
N ILE A 73 2.28 -0.41 14.55
CA ILE A 73 1.23 0.59 14.34
C ILE A 73 0.68 1.02 15.70
N ILE A 74 0.55 2.32 15.89
CA ILE A 74 -0.18 2.93 16.98
C ILE A 74 -1.36 3.67 16.37
N TYR A 75 -2.57 3.22 16.66
CA TYR A 75 -3.81 3.85 16.21
C TYR A 75 -4.45 4.62 17.34
N ASP A 76 -4.71 5.91 17.11
CA ASP A 76 -5.40 6.79 18.06
C ASP A 76 -6.42 7.62 17.28
N SER A 77 -7.71 7.42 17.57
CA SER A 77 -8.80 8.13 16.94
C SER A 77 -9.47 9.06 17.93
N PRO A 78 -9.19 10.36 17.89
CA PRO A 78 -9.82 11.33 18.81
C PRO A 78 -11.34 11.44 18.61
N ILE A 79 -11.86 11.09 17.42
CA ILE A 79 -13.29 11.16 17.11
C ILE A 79 -14.06 10.03 17.78
N THR A 80 -13.49 8.81 17.78
CA THR A 80 -14.14 7.63 18.38
C THR A 80 -13.64 7.31 19.79
N GLY A 81 -12.56 7.94 20.24
CA GLY A 81 -11.87 7.60 21.48
C GLY A 81 -11.15 6.25 21.46
N HIS A 82 -11.19 5.54 20.33
CA HIS A 82 -10.58 4.22 20.20
C HIS A 82 -9.06 4.32 20.02
N LYS A 83 -8.32 3.54 20.83
CA LYS A 83 -6.86 3.39 20.73
C LYS A 83 -6.51 1.92 20.63
N SER A 84 -5.61 1.59 19.74
CA SER A 84 -5.09 0.24 19.58
C SER A 84 -3.65 0.23 19.09
N THR A 85 -2.98 -0.89 19.24
CA THR A 85 -1.63 -1.09 18.70
C THR A 85 -1.58 -2.42 17.98
N LEU A 86 -0.74 -2.51 16.95
CA LEU A 86 -0.32 -3.77 16.35
C LEU A 86 1.20 -3.90 16.49
N THR A 87 1.64 -5.05 16.91
CA THR A 87 3.06 -5.44 16.90
C THR A 87 3.48 -5.82 15.46
N TYR A 88 4.80 -5.91 15.20
CA TYR A 88 5.29 -6.40 13.90
C TYR A 88 4.86 -7.84 13.63
N ALA A 89 4.81 -8.71 14.64
CA ALA A 89 4.34 -10.09 14.49
C ALA A 89 2.85 -10.15 14.10
N GLU A 90 2.00 -9.36 14.75
CA GLU A 90 0.58 -9.27 14.43
C GLU A 90 0.36 -8.68 13.03
N LEU A 91 1.11 -7.64 12.66
CA LEU A 91 1.05 -7.04 11.34
C LEU A 91 1.51 -8.01 10.25
N GLN A 92 2.57 -8.79 10.51
CA GLN A 92 3.03 -9.86 9.61
C GLN A 92 1.92 -10.88 9.36
N GLN A 93 1.30 -11.39 10.43
CA GLN A 93 0.23 -12.36 10.32
C GLN A 93 -0.97 -11.82 9.54
N GLN A 94 -1.42 -10.60 9.87
CA GLN A 94 -2.56 -9.99 9.20
C GLN A 94 -2.28 -9.73 7.72
N THR A 95 -1.08 -9.25 7.36
CA THR A 95 -0.71 -9.03 5.96
C THR A 95 -0.53 -10.34 5.18
N ALA A 96 -0.06 -11.40 5.84
CA ALA A 96 0.05 -12.72 5.25
C ALA A 96 -1.32 -13.35 4.94
N LYS A 97 -2.26 -13.26 5.88
CA LYS A 97 -3.66 -13.68 5.69
C LYS A 97 -4.36 -12.85 4.63
N PHE A 98 -4.16 -11.53 4.64
CA PHE A 98 -4.77 -10.65 3.65
C PHE A 98 -4.27 -10.96 2.22
N ALA A 99 -2.97 -11.20 2.05
CA ALA A 99 -2.41 -11.62 0.76
C ALA A 99 -2.98 -12.97 0.32
N GLY A 100 -3.14 -13.92 1.24
CA GLY A 100 -3.76 -15.21 0.97
C GLY A 100 -5.24 -15.10 0.60
N MET A 101 -5.99 -14.22 1.26
CA MET A 101 -7.38 -13.89 0.90
C MET A 101 -7.45 -13.35 -0.53
N LEU A 102 -6.62 -12.37 -0.88
CA LEU A 102 -6.59 -11.82 -2.24
C LEU A 102 -6.27 -12.90 -3.27
N ALA A 103 -5.30 -13.79 -2.99
CA ALA A 103 -4.97 -14.90 -3.87
C ALA A 103 -6.15 -15.87 -4.03
N GLY A 104 -6.88 -16.18 -2.94
CA GLY A 104 -8.12 -16.98 -2.94
C GLY A 104 -9.24 -16.34 -3.78
N LEU A 105 -9.31 -15.01 -3.84
CA LEU A 105 -10.21 -14.24 -4.71
C LEU A 105 -9.67 -14.11 -6.14
N GLY A 106 -8.59 -14.82 -6.47
CA GLY A 106 -8.01 -14.88 -7.81
C GLY A 106 -7.13 -13.69 -8.18
N VAL A 107 -6.77 -12.80 -7.25
CA VAL A 107 -5.81 -11.72 -7.48
C VAL A 107 -4.40 -12.31 -7.65
N LYS A 108 -3.70 -11.84 -8.65
CA LYS A 108 -2.33 -12.26 -8.99
C LYS A 108 -1.37 -11.07 -8.94
N LYS A 109 -0.08 -11.35 -8.98
CA LYS A 109 0.96 -10.34 -9.20
C LYS A 109 0.62 -9.46 -10.41
N GLY A 110 0.65 -8.14 -10.21
CA GLY A 110 0.33 -7.15 -11.24
C GLY A 110 -1.15 -6.80 -11.37
N ASP A 111 -2.07 -7.54 -10.74
CA ASP A 111 -3.48 -7.14 -10.66
C ASP A 111 -3.65 -5.91 -9.76
N ARG A 112 -4.70 -5.12 -10.01
CA ARG A 112 -4.99 -3.90 -9.24
C ARG A 112 -6.05 -4.17 -8.19
N VAL A 113 -5.85 -3.52 -7.04
CA VAL A 113 -6.78 -3.51 -5.91
C VAL A 113 -7.00 -2.05 -5.49
N ILE A 114 -8.24 -1.59 -5.44
CA ILE A 114 -8.56 -0.27 -4.89
C ILE A 114 -8.88 -0.39 -3.40
N ILE A 115 -8.32 0.51 -2.60
CA ILE A 115 -8.56 0.64 -1.16
C ILE A 115 -9.30 1.97 -0.94
N TYR A 116 -10.60 1.88 -0.70
CA TYR A 116 -11.49 3.01 -0.44
C TYR A 116 -12.05 2.91 0.98
N MET A 117 -11.29 3.40 1.95
CA MET A 117 -11.66 3.32 3.36
C MET A 117 -11.06 4.46 4.18
N PRO A 118 -11.54 4.70 5.42
CA PRO A 118 -10.94 5.68 6.31
C PRO A 118 -9.55 5.24 6.76
N MET A 119 -8.81 6.16 7.41
CA MET A 119 -7.48 5.89 7.95
C MET A 119 -7.59 5.04 9.22
N ILE A 120 -7.71 3.75 9.04
CA ILE A 120 -7.77 2.72 10.08
C ILE A 120 -6.66 1.69 9.85
N PRO A 121 -6.23 0.90 10.86
CA PRO A 121 -5.15 -0.08 10.70
C PRO A 121 -5.33 -1.03 9.53
N GLN A 122 -6.57 -1.40 9.21
CA GLN A 122 -6.91 -2.26 8.08
C GLN A 122 -6.48 -1.68 6.72
N ALA A 123 -6.42 -0.34 6.58
CA ALA A 123 -5.92 0.28 5.36
C ALA A 123 -4.42 -0.02 5.15
N VAL A 124 -3.63 0.02 6.23
CA VAL A 124 -2.20 -0.32 6.18
C VAL A 124 -2.00 -1.81 5.91
N VAL A 125 -2.80 -2.68 6.56
CA VAL A 125 -2.80 -4.12 6.30
C VAL A 125 -3.12 -4.40 4.83
N ALA A 126 -4.11 -3.73 4.25
CA ALA A 126 -4.48 -3.90 2.85
C ALA A 126 -3.38 -3.46 1.87
N MET A 127 -2.74 -2.29 2.11
CA MET A 127 -1.61 -1.82 1.29
C MET A 127 -0.44 -2.80 1.33
N LEU A 128 -0.05 -3.23 2.53
CA LEU A 128 1.09 -4.15 2.72
C LEU A 128 0.78 -5.57 2.22
N GLY A 129 -0.46 -6.05 2.39
CA GLY A 129 -0.86 -7.34 1.87
C GLY A 129 -0.92 -7.38 0.34
N CYS A 130 -1.35 -6.30 -0.32
CA CYS A 130 -1.19 -6.16 -1.78
C CYS A 130 0.28 -6.22 -2.19
N ALA A 131 1.16 -5.46 -1.52
CA ALA A 131 2.60 -5.47 -1.78
C ALA A 131 3.21 -6.86 -1.53
N ARG A 132 2.72 -7.61 -0.53
CA ARG A 132 3.15 -8.97 -0.22
C ARG A 132 2.90 -9.94 -1.37
N LEU A 133 1.72 -9.86 -1.99
CA LEU A 133 1.33 -10.64 -3.17
C LEU A 133 1.98 -10.15 -4.48
N GLY A 134 2.50 -8.92 -4.48
CA GLY A 134 2.93 -8.24 -5.70
C GLY A 134 1.76 -7.67 -6.52
N ALA A 135 0.59 -7.51 -5.91
CA ALA A 135 -0.54 -6.78 -6.48
C ALA A 135 -0.33 -5.26 -6.34
N ILE A 136 -0.90 -4.51 -7.26
CA ILE A 136 -0.78 -3.06 -7.33
C ILE A 136 -1.96 -2.44 -6.58
N HIS A 137 -1.71 -1.72 -5.48
CA HIS A 137 -2.80 -1.05 -4.76
C HIS A 137 -2.98 0.40 -5.21
N SER A 138 -4.22 0.89 -5.09
CA SER A 138 -4.54 2.30 -5.24
C SER A 138 -5.41 2.73 -4.08
N VAL A 139 -4.87 3.61 -3.22
CA VAL A 139 -5.64 4.18 -2.11
C VAL A 139 -6.43 5.38 -2.61
N VAL A 140 -7.73 5.34 -2.38
CA VAL A 140 -8.65 6.43 -2.73
C VAL A 140 -9.16 7.07 -1.44
N PHE A 141 -9.09 8.39 -1.36
CA PHE A 141 -9.56 9.14 -0.22
C PHE A 141 -11.05 8.86 0.05
N GLY A 142 -11.38 8.47 1.27
CA GLY A 142 -12.72 8.04 1.67
C GLY A 142 -13.82 9.12 1.65
N GLY A 143 -13.45 10.39 1.45
CA GLY A 143 -14.40 11.48 1.26
C GLY A 143 -14.85 11.71 -0.18
N PHE A 144 -14.32 10.93 -1.15
CA PHE A 144 -14.72 11.09 -2.56
C PHE A 144 -16.11 10.57 -2.84
N ALA A 145 -16.86 11.36 -3.64
CA ALA A 145 -18.16 10.96 -4.16
C ALA A 145 -18.08 9.76 -5.11
N ALA A 146 -19.18 9.01 -5.24
CA ALA A 146 -19.29 7.83 -6.09
C ALA A 146 -18.76 8.05 -7.52
N ALA A 147 -19.08 9.18 -8.16
CA ALA A 147 -18.62 9.49 -9.51
C ALA A 147 -17.09 9.62 -9.64
N GLU A 148 -16.41 10.13 -8.59
CA GLU A 148 -14.96 10.24 -8.59
C GLU A 148 -14.28 8.88 -8.33
N LEU A 149 -14.91 8.02 -7.55
CA LEU A 149 -14.45 6.63 -7.37
C LEU A 149 -14.66 5.83 -8.65
N ALA A 150 -15.80 5.99 -9.35
CA ALA A 150 -16.10 5.33 -10.63
C ALA A 150 -15.04 5.60 -11.70
N LYS A 151 -14.57 6.85 -11.83
CA LYS A 151 -13.49 7.19 -12.77
C LYS A 151 -12.20 6.41 -12.50
N ARG A 152 -11.87 6.19 -11.21
CA ARG A 152 -10.69 5.43 -10.81
C ARG A 152 -10.87 3.93 -11.01
N ILE A 153 -12.09 3.43 -10.82
CA ILE A 153 -12.44 2.04 -11.15
C ILE A 153 -12.24 1.79 -12.64
N ASP A 154 -12.70 2.68 -13.50
CA ASP A 154 -12.57 2.54 -14.95
C ASP A 154 -11.12 2.64 -15.43
N ASP A 155 -10.33 3.55 -14.85
CA ASP A 155 -8.93 3.73 -15.23
C ASP A 155 -8.03 2.61 -14.69
N CYS A 156 -8.22 2.23 -13.44
CA CYS A 156 -7.39 1.24 -12.73
C CYS A 156 -7.81 -0.20 -13.05
N THR A 157 -9.07 -0.42 -13.42
CA THR A 157 -9.68 -1.74 -13.65
C THR A 157 -9.35 -2.75 -12.52
N PRO A 158 -9.74 -2.44 -11.26
CA PRO A 158 -9.38 -3.28 -10.12
C PRO A 158 -10.13 -4.61 -10.15
N LYS A 159 -9.46 -5.68 -9.72
CA LYS A 159 -10.08 -6.98 -9.56
C LYS A 159 -10.90 -7.05 -8.26
N VAL A 160 -10.37 -6.43 -7.20
CA VAL A 160 -11.01 -6.40 -5.88
C VAL A 160 -11.04 -4.97 -5.36
N MET A 161 -12.13 -4.61 -4.69
CA MET A 161 -12.27 -3.38 -3.92
C MET A 161 -12.22 -3.70 -2.43
N ILE A 162 -11.47 -2.90 -1.67
CA ILE A 162 -11.42 -2.99 -0.22
C ILE A 162 -12.05 -1.72 0.33
N SER A 163 -13.02 -1.86 1.24
CA SER A 163 -13.71 -0.71 1.82
C SER A 163 -14.09 -0.95 3.28
N ALA A 164 -14.73 0.04 3.88
CA ALA A 164 -15.35 -0.06 5.19
C ALA A 164 -16.84 0.25 5.08
N SER A 165 -17.62 -0.17 6.08
CA SER A 165 -19.05 0.15 6.16
C SER A 165 -19.29 1.65 6.30
N CYS A 166 -18.46 2.33 7.12
CA CYS A 166 -18.55 3.78 7.34
C CYS A 166 -17.21 4.41 7.72
N GLY A 167 -17.14 5.73 7.58
CA GLY A 167 -16.13 6.61 8.14
C GLY A 167 -16.72 7.53 9.20
N HIS A 168 -15.86 8.04 10.09
CA HIS A 168 -16.23 9.06 11.07
C HIS A 168 -15.62 10.39 10.66
N GLU A 169 -16.44 11.42 10.58
CA GLU A 169 -16.06 12.82 10.47
C GLU A 169 -16.60 13.60 11.67
N PRO A 170 -16.07 14.79 11.99
CA PRO A 170 -16.62 15.60 13.06
C PRO A 170 -18.11 15.84 12.87
N GLY A 171 -18.92 15.37 13.83
CA GLY A 171 -20.37 15.56 13.84
C GLY A 171 -21.20 14.67 12.91
N ARG A 172 -20.58 13.75 12.13
CA ARG A 172 -21.34 12.85 11.26
C ARG A 172 -20.64 11.51 10.99
N ILE A 173 -21.45 10.53 10.62
CA ILE A 173 -21.00 9.25 10.05
C ILE A 173 -21.18 9.34 8.53
N VAL A 174 -20.13 8.96 7.79
CA VAL A 174 -20.16 8.86 6.32
C VAL A 174 -20.34 7.40 5.95
N GLU A 175 -21.42 7.08 5.27
CA GLU A 175 -21.70 5.73 4.79
C GLU A 175 -20.86 5.42 3.54
N TYR A 176 -19.84 4.57 3.64
CA TYR A 176 -18.98 4.27 2.51
C TYR A 176 -19.59 3.24 1.56
N LYS A 177 -20.38 2.31 2.09
CA LYS A 177 -20.96 1.24 1.28
C LYS A 177 -21.89 1.74 0.18
N PRO A 178 -22.84 2.68 0.42
CA PRO A 178 -23.65 3.26 -0.64
C PRO A 178 -22.83 4.01 -1.69
N LEU A 179 -21.75 4.71 -1.29
CA LEU A 179 -20.85 5.39 -2.22
C LEU A 179 -20.08 4.39 -3.10
N LEU A 180 -19.61 3.28 -2.50
CA LEU A 180 -18.95 2.19 -3.22
C LEU A 180 -19.91 1.54 -4.23
N ASP A 181 -21.12 1.21 -3.81
CA ASP A 181 -22.12 0.58 -4.67
C ASP A 181 -22.50 1.49 -5.84
N GLY A 182 -22.78 2.76 -5.59
CA GLY A 182 -23.07 3.73 -6.64
C GLY A 182 -21.90 3.96 -7.60
N ALA A 183 -20.65 3.89 -7.09
CA ALA A 183 -19.47 3.96 -7.95
C ALA A 183 -19.35 2.74 -8.86
N ILE A 184 -19.56 1.54 -8.33
CA ILE A 184 -19.54 0.28 -9.09
C ILE A 184 -20.68 0.26 -10.12
N GLU A 185 -21.87 0.75 -9.76
CA GLU A 185 -22.99 0.85 -10.68
C GLU A 185 -22.66 1.78 -11.84
N THR A 186 -22.07 2.93 -11.57
CA THR A 186 -21.72 3.96 -12.55
C THR A 186 -20.55 3.56 -13.46
N ALA A 187 -19.54 2.90 -12.91
CA ALA A 187 -18.33 2.53 -13.65
C ALA A 187 -18.65 1.50 -14.74
N SER A 188 -17.90 1.58 -15.85
CA SER A 188 -17.95 0.58 -16.93
C SER A 188 -17.33 -0.75 -16.50
N HIS A 189 -16.19 -0.68 -15.81
CA HIS A 189 -15.54 -1.85 -15.24
C HIS A 189 -16.23 -2.26 -13.92
N LYS A 190 -16.40 -3.57 -13.74
CA LYS A 190 -16.98 -4.14 -12.52
C LYS A 190 -15.93 -4.99 -11.80
N PRO A 191 -15.57 -4.66 -10.56
CA PRO A 191 -14.68 -5.52 -9.76
C PRO A 191 -15.38 -6.86 -9.46
N ASP A 192 -14.60 -7.93 -9.40
CA ASP A 192 -15.13 -9.28 -9.13
C ASP A 192 -15.68 -9.37 -7.70
N HIS A 193 -14.98 -8.75 -6.73
CA HIS A 193 -15.31 -8.81 -5.31
C HIS A 193 -15.08 -7.49 -4.59
N CYS A 194 -15.81 -7.32 -3.46
CA CYS A 194 -15.57 -6.26 -2.49
C CYS A 194 -15.35 -6.88 -1.11
N VAL A 195 -14.34 -6.43 -0.37
CA VAL A 195 -14.10 -6.85 1.02
C VAL A 195 -14.38 -5.66 1.93
N ILE A 196 -15.29 -5.83 2.87
CA ILE A 196 -15.87 -4.75 3.69
C ILE A 196 -15.50 -4.93 5.16
N VAL A 197 -14.79 -3.96 5.72
CA VAL A 197 -14.59 -3.83 7.17
C VAL A 197 -15.88 -3.33 7.79
N GLN A 198 -16.56 -4.16 8.57
CA GLN A 198 -17.72 -3.73 9.34
C GLN A 198 -17.28 -2.92 10.56
N ARG A 199 -17.84 -1.73 10.72
CA ARG A 199 -17.54 -0.85 11.86
C ARG A 199 -18.73 -0.78 12.80
N GLU A 200 -18.47 -0.74 14.12
CA GLU A 200 -19.51 -0.76 15.16
C GLU A 200 -20.53 0.35 15.04
N ALA A 201 -20.08 1.55 14.60
CA ALA A 201 -20.97 2.71 14.50
C ALA A 201 -22.07 2.56 13.45
N LEU A 202 -21.80 1.81 12.37
CA LEU A 202 -22.77 1.55 11.31
C LEU A 202 -22.35 0.31 10.52
N ALA A 203 -23.10 -0.76 10.62
CA ALA A 203 -22.92 -1.94 9.78
C ALA A 203 -23.57 -1.71 8.40
N ALA A 204 -22.92 -2.24 7.35
CA ALA A 204 -23.43 -2.19 5.98
C ALA A 204 -24.02 -3.54 5.54
N SER A 205 -25.07 -3.49 4.74
CA SER A 205 -25.59 -4.68 4.04
C SER A 205 -24.60 -5.11 2.95
N LEU A 206 -24.33 -6.42 2.89
CA LEU A 206 -23.44 -7.02 1.91
C LEU A 206 -24.21 -7.57 0.72
N VAL A 207 -23.73 -7.34 -0.50
CA VAL A 207 -24.32 -7.89 -1.72
C VAL A 207 -23.84 -9.34 -1.87
N VAL A 208 -24.78 -10.28 -1.84
CA VAL A 208 -24.50 -11.72 -1.95
C VAL A 208 -23.77 -12.03 -3.27
N GLY A 209 -22.72 -12.82 -3.20
CA GLY A 209 -21.91 -13.23 -4.36
C GLY A 209 -20.79 -12.24 -4.76
N ARG A 210 -20.85 -10.96 -4.29
CA ARG A 210 -19.83 -9.96 -4.56
C ARG A 210 -19.06 -9.55 -3.29
N ASP A 211 -19.79 -9.30 -2.20
CA ASP A 211 -19.22 -8.71 -0.99
C ASP A 211 -18.87 -9.77 0.05
N LEU A 212 -17.70 -9.60 0.68
CA LEU A 212 -17.23 -10.42 1.79
C LEU A 212 -17.02 -9.53 3.03
N GLU A 213 -17.32 -10.07 4.21
CA GLU A 213 -16.94 -9.42 5.46
C GLU A 213 -15.45 -9.65 5.73
N TRP A 214 -14.74 -8.60 6.15
CA TRP A 214 -13.30 -8.57 6.31
C TRP A 214 -12.78 -9.67 7.24
N ASN A 215 -13.30 -9.76 8.47
CA ASN A 215 -12.79 -10.72 9.45
C ASN A 215 -13.06 -12.15 9.00
N ALA A 216 -14.28 -12.45 8.56
CA ALA A 216 -14.65 -13.77 8.06
C ALA A 216 -13.77 -14.19 6.85
N ALA A 217 -13.47 -13.25 5.94
CA ALA A 217 -12.63 -13.51 4.78
C ALA A 217 -11.16 -13.76 5.18
N LEU A 218 -10.64 -13.03 6.18
CA LEU A 218 -9.28 -13.26 6.70
C LEU A 218 -9.17 -14.57 7.50
N ASP A 219 -10.20 -14.91 8.27
CA ASP A 219 -10.20 -16.16 9.09
C ASP A 219 -10.22 -17.41 8.21
N ALA A 220 -10.87 -17.34 7.05
CA ALA A 220 -10.89 -18.41 6.06
C ALA A 220 -9.60 -18.48 5.20
N ALA A 221 -8.74 -17.47 5.25
CA ALA A 221 -7.58 -17.37 4.38
C ALA A 221 -6.37 -18.15 4.92
N THR A 222 -5.63 -18.77 4.01
CA THR A 222 -4.29 -19.33 4.30
C THR A 222 -3.24 -18.23 4.17
N GLU A 223 -2.29 -18.18 5.09
CA GLU A 223 -1.19 -17.21 5.04
C GLU A 223 -0.32 -17.41 3.79
N LEU A 224 0.02 -16.31 3.13
CA LEU A 224 0.88 -16.31 1.94
C LEU A 224 2.25 -15.70 2.27
N PRO A 225 3.38 -16.35 1.89
CA PRO A 225 4.70 -15.74 2.00
C PRO A 225 4.86 -14.56 1.03
N PRO A 226 5.83 -13.64 1.28
CA PRO A 226 6.12 -12.54 0.36
C PRO A 226 6.55 -13.04 -1.02
N VAL A 227 5.87 -12.58 -2.07
CA VAL A 227 6.17 -12.96 -3.47
C VAL A 227 7.28 -12.04 -4.02
N PRO A 228 8.39 -12.59 -4.56
CA PRO A 228 9.40 -11.77 -5.22
C PRO A 228 8.85 -10.98 -6.41
N VAL A 229 9.20 -9.69 -6.46
CA VAL A 229 8.86 -8.79 -7.55
C VAL A 229 10.11 -8.10 -8.07
N LYS A 230 10.13 -7.71 -9.35
CA LYS A 230 11.20 -6.86 -9.87
C LYS A 230 11.16 -5.50 -9.18
N ALA A 231 12.32 -4.89 -8.98
CA ALA A 231 12.39 -3.54 -8.43
C ALA A 231 11.58 -2.52 -9.26
N THR A 232 11.48 -2.75 -10.57
CA THR A 232 10.72 -1.93 -11.52
C THR A 232 9.24 -2.28 -11.63
N ASP A 233 8.78 -3.36 -10.98
CA ASP A 233 7.35 -3.68 -10.98
C ASP A 233 6.57 -2.60 -10.20
N PRO A 234 5.38 -2.20 -10.66
CA PRO A 234 4.55 -1.23 -9.95
C PRO A 234 4.17 -1.71 -8.54
N LEU A 235 4.27 -0.83 -7.56
CA LEU A 235 3.81 -1.04 -6.18
C LEU A 235 2.42 -0.46 -5.96
N TYR A 236 2.21 0.79 -6.38
CA TYR A 236 0.92 1.45 -6.24
C TYR A 236 0.67 2.51 -7.31
N ILE A 237 -0.60 2.89 -7.42
CA ILE A 237 -1.08 4.00 -8.23
C ILE A 237 -1.69 5.05 -7.31
N LEU A 238 -1.18 6.28 -7.35
CA LEU A 238 -1.73 7.42 -6.62
C LEU A 238 -2.33 8.43 -7.60
N TYR A 239 -3.62 8.65 -7.50
CA TYR A 239 -4.31 9.61 -8.34
C TYR A 239 -4.19 11.04 -7.80
N THR A 240 -3.72 11.93 -8.64
CA THR A 240 -3.65 13.37 -8.35
C THR A 240 -4.76 14.11 -9.09
N SER A 241 -5.18 15.27 -8.56
CA SER A 241 -6.07 16.19 -9.26
C SER A 241 -5.34 16.75 -10.48
N GLY A 242 -5.65 16.24 -11.67
CA GLY A 242 -5.04 16.73 -12.90
C GLY A 242 -5.54 18.14 -13.25
N THR A 243 -4.66 18.96 -13.81
CA THR A 243 -5.00 20.31 -14.32
C THR A 243 -6.08 20.30 -15.43
N THR A 244 -6.34 19.13 -16.03
CA THR A 244 -7.32 18.91 -17.11
C THR A 244 -8.66 18.36 -16.61
N GLY A 245 -8.90 18.30 -15.30
CA GLY A 245 -10.13 17.75 -14.71
C GLY A 245 -10.23 16.22 -14.72
N LYS A 246 -9.30 15.51 -15.38
CA LYS A 246 -9.21 14.05 -15.30
C LYS A 246 -8.14 13.66 -14.27
N PRO A 247 -8.42 12.71 -13.36
CA PRO A 247 -7.41 12.19 -12.45
C PRO A 247 -6.22 11.61 -13.22
N LYS A 248 -4.99 11.88 -12.75
CA LYS A 248 -3.75 11.29 -13.32
C LYS A 248 -3.19 10.30 -12.34
N GLY A 249 -3.05 9.05 -12.75
CA GLY A 249 -2.45 7.98 -11.95
C GLY A 249 -0.93 8.06 -11.99
N VAL A 250 -0.30 8.41 -10.86
CA VAL A 250 1.15 8.34 -10.68
C VAL A 250 1.50 6.93 -10.21
N VAL A 251 2.28 6.22 -11.03
CA VAL A 251 2.75 4.87 -10.71
C VAL A 251 4.09 4.95 -9.99
N ARG A 252 4.22 4.25 -8.86
CA ARG A 252 5.48 4.07 -8.14
C ARG A 252 5.93 2.62 -8.22
N ASP A 253 7.22 2.41 -8.46
CA ASP A 253 7.86 1.11 -8.46
C ASP A 253 8.19 0.62 -7.04
N ASN A 254 8.58 -0.65 -6.92
CA ASN A 254 8.95 -1.24 -5.63
C ASN A 254 10.33 -0.77 -5.16
N GLY A 255 11.36 -0.95 -5.98
CA GLY A 255 12.76 -0.76 -5.57
C GLY A 255 13.14 0.69 -5.34
N GLY A 256 12.81 1.58 -6.29
CA GLY A 256 13.09 3.00 -6.19
C GLY A 256 12.35 3.64 -5.03
N HIS A 257 11.06 3.30 -4.87
CA HIS A 257 10.25 3.81 -3.76
C HIS A 257 10.76 3.36 -2.40
N ALA A 258 11.02 2.05 -2.21
CA ALA A 258 11.50 1.51 -0.93
C ALA A 258 12.85 2.13 -0.54
N THR A 259 13.80 2.25 -1.48
CA THR A 259 15.11 2.85 -1.24
C THR A 259 14.99 4.32 -0.86
N ALA A 260 14.18 5.09 -1.59
CA ALA A 260 13.95 6.50 -1.31
C ALA A 260 13.32 6.73 0.06
N LEU A 261 12.31 5.93 0.44
CA LEU A 261 11.68 6.02 1.77
C LEU A 261 12.67 5.67 2.87
N LYS A 262 13.38 4.55 2.75
CA LYS A 262 14.37 4.13 3.76
C LYS A 262 15.45 5.19 3.97
N TYR A 263 15.95 5.78 2.88
CA TYR A 263 16.93 6.86 2.94
C TYR A 263 16.35 8.12 3.61
N SER A 264 15.14 8.52 3.22
CA SER A 264 14.47 9.73 3.74
C SER A 264 14.20 9.66 5.22
N MET A 265 13.76 8.50 5.74
CA MET A 265 13.46 8.34 7.17
C MET A 265 14.68 8.66 8.03
N LYS A 266 15.88 8.21 7.62
CA LYS A 266 17.12 8.53 8.33
C LYS A 266 17.65 9.93 8.00
N ALA A 267 17.81 10.27 6.71
CA ALA A 267 18.54 11.45 6.29
C ALA A 267 17.75 12.76 6.44
N ILE A 268 16.41 12.70 6.38
CA ILE A 268 15.54 13.89 6.42
C ILE A 268 14.78 13.96 7.75
N TYR A 269 14.17 12.85 8.17
CA TYR A 269 13.33 12.83 9.36
C TYR A 269 14.07 12.44 10.64
N ASN A 270 15.32 11.94 10.52
CA ASN A 270 16.13 11.45 11.63
C ASN A 270 15.41 10.42 12.52
N VAL A 271 14.62 9.54 11.89
CA VAL A 271 13.87 8.48 12.56
C VAL A 271 14.70 7.20 12.59
N GLU A 272 14.83 6.62 13.76
CA GLU A 272 15.53 5.36 14.02
C GLU A 272 14.55 4.28 14.54
N ALA A 273 15.04 3.05 14.64
CA ALA A 273 14.22 1.94 15.17
C ALA A 273 13.86 2.21 16.65
N GLY A 274 12.57 2.19 16.95
CA GLY A 274 12.03 2.48 18.28
C GLY A 274 11.37 3.86 18.40
N ASP A 275 11.65 4.76 17.45
CA ASP A 275 10.96 6.05 17.40
C ASP A 275 9.51 5.89 16.92
N VAL A 276 8.67 6.84 17.33
CA VAL A 276 7.28 6.95 16.88
C VAL A 276 7.20 8.12 15.89
N TYR A 277 6.67 7.84 14.69
CA TYR A 277 6.53 8.80 13.60
C TYR A 277 5.07 8.93 13.18
#